data_6502ca41e974c0ca5bdd626c8ab43446
#
_entry.id   6502ca41e974c0ca5bdd626c8ab43446
#
_cell.length_a   1.000
_cell.length_b   1.000
_cell.length_c   1.000
_cell.angle_alpha   90.00
_cell.angle_beta   90.00
_cell.angle_gamma   90.00
#
_symmetry.space_group_name_H-M   'P 1'
#
loop_
_entity.id
_entity.type
_entity.pdbx_description
1 polymer ?
#
loop_
_entity_poly.entity_id
_entity_poly.type
_entity_poly.pdbx_seq_one_letter_code
_entity_poly.pdbx_strand_id
1 'polypeptide(L)'
;MTQQEKQVNYMGPFITMVFLFFIVGFLTTANTQFQGPLKETFLAEVGGLKNTFATLITFSWFLAYPVCGRVGSSWISKYGYKGTLMRGLLVMVVGLGLFFASSYFTVFFPEANWHVGGNVIPGGFFIFLLGSFVVGASATILQVVINPYLTACHVKGTQAIQRLAIGGSANSVGTTLAPYFVTGVVFGGLAMEDIRIDQLMV
;
A
#
# COMPACT_ATOMS: atom_id res chain seq x y z
N MET A 1 39.01 -33.66 5.91
CA MET A 1 38.54 -32.48 6.70
C MET A 1 37.19 -32.09 6.12
N THR A 2 36.15 -32.56 6.77
CA THR A 2 34.76 -32.25 6.38
C THR A 2 34.45 -30.81 6.80
N GLN A 3 34.34 -29.88 5.84
CA GLN A 3 33.75 -28.58 6.11
C GLN A 3 32.28 -28.81 6.49
N GLN A 4 31.97 -28.64 7.76
CA GLN A 4 30.58 -28.43 8.19
C GLN A 4 30.08 -27.14 7.53
N GLU A 5 29.34 -27.28 6.45
CA GLU A 5 28.54 -26.16 5.90
C GLU A 5 27.64 -25.68 7.04
N LYS A 6 27.93 -24.48 7.53
CA LYS A 6 27.11 -23.80 8.52
C LYS A 6 25.68 -23.67 7.91
N GLN A 7 24.77 -24.54 8.33
CA GLN A 7 23.39 -24.51 7.85
C GLN A 7 22.81 -23.14 8.17
N VAL A 8 22.67 -22.31 7.16
CA VAL A 8 22.05 -21.00 7.30
C VAL A 8 20.57 -21.21 7.61
N ASN A 9 20.14 -20.70 8.76
CA ASN A 9 18.75 -20.82 9.17
C ASN A 9 17.92 -19.72 8.44
N TYR A 10 17.17 -20.10 7.43
CA TYR A 10 16.30 -19.22 6.64
C TYR A 10 14.92 -18.98 7.28
N MET A 11 14.61 -19.57 8.43
CA MET A 11 13.29 -19.46 9.06
C MET A 11 12.96 -18.01 9.46
N GLY A 12 13.90 -17.27 10.06
CA GLY A 12 13.68 -15.86 10.41
C GLY A 12 13.36 -14.98 9.19
N PRO A 13 14.23 -14.96 8.17
CA PRO A 13 13.93 -14.26 6.92
C PRO A 13 12.62 -14.71 6.25
N PHE A 14 12.29 -15.99 6.27
CA PHE A 14 11.03 -16.51 5.72
C PHE A 14 9.81 -15.91 6.44
N ILE A 15 9.80 -15.95 7.79
CA ILE A 15 8.71 -15.37 8.59
C ILE A 15 8.59 -13.86 8.31
N THR A 16 9.70 -13.15 8.21
CA THR A 16 9.69 -11.71 7.87
C THR A 16 9.05 -11.47 6.50
N MET A 17 9.36 -12.26 5.49
CA MET A 17 8.77 -12.12 4.15
C MET A 17 7.28 -12.43 4.15
N VAL A 18 6.84 -13.46 4.88
CA VAL A 18 5.42 -13.80 5.06
C VAL A 18 4.67 -12.64 5.73
N PHE A 19 5.25 -12.06 6.79
CA PHE A 19 4.65 -10.91 7.46
C PHE A 19 4.58 -9.67 6.58
N LEU A 20 5.64 -9.38 5.83
CA LEU A 20 5.62 -8.28 4.86
C LEU A 20 4.58 -8.48 3.76
N PHE A 21 4.36 -9.73 3.34
CA PHE A 21 3.32 -10.00 2.35
C PHE A 21 1.91 -9.81 2.93
N PHE A 22 1.70 -10.15 4.20
CA PHE A 22 0.48 -9.76 4.94
C PHE A 22 0.28 -8.24 4.92
N ILE A 23 1.33 -7.45 5.26
CA ILE A 23 1.25 -5.98 5.27
C ILE A 23 0.91 -5.43 3.88
N VAL A 24 1.50 -5.97 2.82
CA VAL A 24 1.18 -5.55 1.44
C VAL A 24 -0.31 -5.78 1.13
N GLY A 25 -0.86 -6.95 1.45
CA GLY A 25 -2.29 -7.25 1.27
C GLY A 25 -3.18 -6.31 2.09
N PHE A 26 -2.81 -6.10 3.34
CA PHE A 26 -3.53 -5.18 4.24
C PHE A 26 -3.58 -3.76 3.68
N LEU A 27 -2.43 -3.18 3.30
CA LEU A 27 -2.36 -1.81 2.78
C LEU A 27 -3.07 -1.65 1.43
N THR A 28 -3.00 -2.66 0.56
CA THR A 28 -3.71 -2.65 -0.73
C THR A 28 -5.22 -2.51 -0.52
N THR A 29 -5.78 -3.31 0.39
CA THR A 29 -7.21 -3.26 0.67
C THR A 29 -7.58 -2.01 1.48
N ALA A 30 -6.76 -1.61 2.46
CA ALA A 30 -6.97 -0.37 3.20
C ALA A 30 -7.06 0.84 2.25
N ASN A 31 -6.13 0.96 1.28
CA ASN A 31 -6.18 2.03 0.29
C ASN A 31 -7.51 2.02 -0.51
N THR A 32 -8.01 0.85 -0.86
CA THR A 32 -9.30 0.72 -1.58
C THR A 32 -10.47 1.12 -0.68
N GLN A 33 -10.43 0.81 0.62
CA GLN A 33 -11.47 1.18 1.59
C GLN A 33 -11.57 2.69 1.81
N PHE A 34 -10.48 3.43 1.66
CA PHE A 34 -10.52 4.90 1.73
C PHE A 34 -11.27 5.54 0.56
N GLN A 35 -11.51 4.84 -0.54
CA GLN A 35 -12.22 5.39 -1.71
C GLN A 35 -13.62 5.93 -1.34
N GLY A 36 -14.39 5.22 -0.50
CA GLY A 36 -15.72 5.65 -0.07
C GLY A 36 -15.68 6.96 0.74
N PRO A 37 -15.02 6.96 1.90
CA PRO A 37 -14.88 8.16 2.73
C PRO A 37 -14.29 9.36 1.99
N LEU A 38 -13.24 9.16 1.21
CA LEU A 38 -12.61 10.24 0.46
C LEU A 38 -13.51 10.81 -0.64
N LYS A 39 -14.36 9.97 -1.24
CA LYS A 39 -15.39 10.42 -2.17
C LYS A 39 -16.38 11.37 -1.49
N GLU A 40 -16.79 11.07 -0.27
CA GLU A 40 -17.76 11.90 0.46
C GLU A 40 -17.12 13.16 1.05
N THR A 41 -15.83 13.13 1.38
CA THR A 41 -15.12 14.28 1.98
C THR A 41 -14.49 15.20 0.94
N PHE A 42 -13.64 14.67 0.05
CA PHE A 42 -12.92 15.50 -0.94
C PHE A 42 -13.76 15.84 -2.19
N LEU A 43 -14.72 14.99 -2.52
CA LEU A 43 -15.48 15.10 -3.75
C LEU A 43 -16.96 15.42 -3.50
N ALA A 44 -17.30 15.93 -2.31
CA ALA A 44 -18.68 16.26 -1.93
C ALA A 44 -19.32 17.25 -2.93
N GLU A 45 -18.57 18.25 -3.36
CA GLU A 45 -19.03 19.30 -4.28
C GLU A 45 -18.84 18.95 -5.77
N VAL A 46 -18.26 17.78 -6.06
CA VAL A 46 -18.06 17.30 -7.44
C VAL A 46 -19.35 16.67 -7.96
N GLY A 47 -19.85 17.16 -9.08
CA GLY A 47 -21.09 16.68 -9.69
C GLY A 47 -20.97 15.29 -10.33
N GLY A 48 -21.38 15.14 -11.60
CA GLY A 48 -21.44 13.85 -12.30
C GLY A 48 -20.12 13.08 -12.42
N LEU A 49 -18.97 13.72 -12.23
CA LEU A 49 -17.64 13.10 -12.28
C LEU A 49 -17.17 12.56 -10.93
N LYS A 50 -17.94 12.67 -9.85
CA LYS A 50 -17.58 12.21 -8.49
C LYS A 50 -17.05 10.77 -8.46
N ASN A 51 -17.75 9.84 -9.12
CA ASN A 51 -17.35 8.44 -9.20
C ASN A 51 -16.06 8.25 -10.00
N THR A 52 -15.86 9.01 -11.06
CA THR A 52 -14.65 8.95 -11.89
C THR A 52 -13.43 9.37 -11.07
N PHE A 53 -13.50 10.49 -10.35
CA PHE A 53 -12.41 10.93 -9.48
C PHE A 53 -12.15 9.95 -8.33
N ALA A 54 -13.19 9.40 -7.71
CA ALA A 54 -13.02 8.38 -6.67
C ALA A 54 -12.29 7.14 -7.19
N THR A 55 -12.57 6.70 -8.42
CA THR A 55 -11.90 5.56 -9.04
C THR A 55 -10.41 5.83 -9.30
N LEU A 56 -9.99 7.10 -9.49
CA LEU A 56 -8.59 7.46 -9.66
C LEU A 56 -7.72 7.07 -8.46
N ILE A 57 -8.28 6.96 -7.27
CA ILE A 57 -7.57 6.50 -6.06
C ILE A 57 -7.04 5.08 -6.27
N THR A 58 -7.94 4.17 -6.65
CA THR A 58 -7.58 2.78 -6.96
C THR A 58 -6.70 2.68 -8.21
N PHE A 59 -7.02 3.45 -9.25
CA PHE A 59 -6.22 3.50 -10.47
C PHE A 59 -4.79 3.95 -10.20
N SER A 60 -4.59 5.01 -9.40
CA SER A 60 -3.28 5.54 -9.02
C SER A 60 -2.43 4.49 -8.32
N TRP A 61 -3.03 3.71 -7.38
CA TRP A 61 -2.37 2.60 -6.72
C TRP A 61 -1.90 1.54 -7.72
N PHE A 62 -2.81 1.04 -8.56
CA PHE A 62 -2.49 -0.05 -9.49
C PHE A 62 -1.61 0.38 -10.66
N LEU A 63 -1.62 1.66 -11.03
CA LEU A 63 -0.71 2.21 -12.05
C LEU A 63 0.76 2.05 -11.65
N ALA A 64 1.06 1.98 -10.35
CA ALA A 64 2.42 1.75 -9.86
C ALA A 64 2.98 0.37 -10.26
N TYR A 65 2.14 -0.65 -10.49
CA TYR A 65 2.61 -2.01 -10.81
C TYR A 65 3.40 -2.07 -12.13
N PRO A 66 2.86 -1.63 -13.28
CA PRO A 66 3.60 -1.65 -14.53
C PRO A 66 4.79 -0.69 -14.54
N VAL A 67 4.68 0.46 -13.84
CA VAL A 67 5.74 1.47 -13.78
C VAL A 67 6.91 1.03 -12.91
N CYS A 68 6.62 0.55 -11.68
CA CYS A 68 7.64 0.30 -10.66
C CYS A 68 8.14 -1.15 -10.60
N GLY A 69 7.48 -2.10 -11.28
CA GLY A 69 7.93 -3.48 -11.34
C GLY A 69 9.34 -3.63 -11.96
N ARG A 70 9.64 -2.89 -13.02
CA ARG A 70 10.97 -2.82 -13.62
C ARG A 70 12.02 -2.21 -12.68
N VAL A 71 11.63 -1.17 -11.94
CA VAL A 71 12.51 -0.51 -10.96
C VAL A 71 12.89 -1.50 -9.86
N GLY A 72 11.90 -2.23 -9.32
CA GLY A 72 12.14 -3.26 -8.30
C GLY A 72 13.11 -4.35 -8.77
N SER A 73 12.92 -4.89 -9.98
CA SER A 73 13.80 -5.90 -10.56
C SER A 73 15.22 -5.38 -10.75
N SER A 74 15.38 -4.16 -11.26
CA SER A 74 16.67 -3.50 -11.42
C SER A 74 17.39 -3.27 -10.09
N TRP A 75 16.63 -2.92 -9.04
CA TRP A 75 17.19 -2.74 -7.71
C TRP A 75 17.65 -4.05 -7.09
N ILE A 76 16.96 -5.19 -7.33
CA ILE A 76 17.43 -6.50 -6.89
C ILE A 76 18.79 -6.82 -7.50
N SER A 77 18.96 -6.60 -8.80
CA SER A 77 20.22 -6.85 -9.48
C SER A 77 21.36 -5.96 -8.97
N LYS A 78 21.05 -4.71 -8.58
CA LYS A 78 22.05 -3.73 -8.13
C LYS A 78 22.34 -3.80 -6.62
N TYR A 79 21.33 -4.02 -5.79
CA TYR A 79 21.42 -3.88 -4.33
C TYR A 79 21.09 -5.18 -3.57
N GLY A 80 20.76 -6.24 -4.28
CA GLY A 80 20.31 -7.51 -3.70
C GLY A 80 18.93 -7.42 -3.05
N TYR A 81 18.44 -8.55 -2.56
CA TYR A 81 17.11 -8.65 -1.94
C TYR A 81 16.94 -7.73 -0.72
N LYS A 82 17.89 -7.77 0.24
CA LYS A 82 17.85 -6.95 1.45
C LYS A 82 17.87 -5.45 1.14
N GLY A 83 18.77 -5.04 0.25
CA GLY A 83 18.91 -3.63 -0.12
C GLY A 83 17.67 -3.09 -0.84
N THR A 84 17.02 -3.89 -1.68
CA THR A 84 15.79 -3.52 -2.37
C THR A 84 14.61 -3.47 -1.41
N LEU A 85 14.52 -4.44 -0.49
CA LEU A 85 13.48 -4.48 0.55
C LEU A 85 13.51 -3.20 1.41
N MET A 86 14.68 -2.82 1.92
CA MET A 86 14.84 -1.62 2.74
C MET A 86 14.43 -0.35 1.97
N ARG A 87 14.78 -0.23 0.71
CA ARG A 87 14.37 0.88 -0.15
C ARG A 87 12.85 0.87 -0.39
N GLY A 88 12.26 -0.30 -0.64
CA GLY A 88 10.82 -0.45 -0.76
C GLY A 88 10.10 0.05 0.50
N LEU A 89 10.57 -0.34 1.69
CA LEU A 89 10.00 0.14 2.96
C LEU A 89 10.17 1.66 3.14
N LEU A 90 11.30 2.25 2.74
CA LEU A 90 11.47 3.70 2.77
C LEU A 90 10.49 4.42 1.83
N VAL A 91 10.28 3.89 0.63
CA VAL A 91 9.25 4.42 -0.30
C VAL A 91 7.86 4.33 0.34
N MET A 92 7.56 3.27 1.09
CA MET A 92 6.29 3.13 1.82
C MET A 92 6.13 4.23 2.86
N VAL A 93 7.15 4.50 3.66
CA VAL A 93 7.13 5.59 4.67
C VAL A 93 6.87 6.94 4.01
N VAL A 94 7.52 7.22 2.88
CA VAL A 94 7.28 8.46 2.12
C VAL A 94 5.83 8.54 1.63
N GLY A 95 5.28 7.44 1.09
CA GLY A 95 3.89 7.41 0.62
C GLY A 95 2.87 7.60 1.74
N LEU A 96 3.08 6.97 2.90
CA LEU A 96 2.24 7.19 4.08
C LEU A 96 2.35 8.64 4.61
N GLY A 97 3.56 9.22 4.55
CA GLY A 97 3.76 10.65 4.84
C GLY A 97 2.99 11.58 3.90
N LEU A 98 2.83 11.20 2.62
CA LEU A 98 2.01 11.95 1.67
C LEU A 98 0.51 11.86 2.01
N PHE A 99 0.02 10.74 2.54
CA PHE A 99 -1.37 10.67 3.03
C PHE A 99 -1.60 11.64 4.18
N PHE A 100 -0.68 11.67 5.15
CA PHE A 100 -0.74 12.65 6.23
C PHE A 100 -0.67 14.09 5.70
N ALA A 101 0.27 14.38 4.78
CA ALA A 101 0.40 15.68 4.16
C ALA A 101 -0.86 16.10 3.38
N SER A 102 -1.54 15.16 2.74
CA SER A 102 -2.82 15.40 2.04
C SER A 102 -3.90 15.89 3.02
N SER A 103 -4.07 15.20 4.14
CA SER A 103 -5.06 15.58 5.16
C SER A 103 -4.72 16.94 5.77
N TYR A 104 -3.46 17.15 6.15
CA TYR A 104 -2.97 18.42 6.66
C TYR A 104 -3.22 19.56 5.68
N PHE A 105 -2.84 19.38 4.41
CA PHE A 105 -3.01 20.38 3.36
C PHE A 105 -4.48 20.77 3.17
N THR A 106 -5.39 19.82 3.18
CA THR A 106 -6.82 20.09 2.99
C THR A 106 -7.40 20.94 4.12
N VAL A 107 -6.94 20.71 5.36
CA VAL A 107 -7.45 21.45 6.53
C VAL A 107 -6.86 22.85 6.64
N PHE A 108 -5.57 22.98 6.39
CA PHE A 108 -4.89 24.29 6.55
C PHE A 108 -4.96 25.20 5.31
N PHE A 109 -5.27 24.64 4.13
CA PHE A 109 -5.38 25.38 2.88
C PHE A 109 -6.70 25.07 2.16
N PRO A 110 -7.87 25.35 2.76
CA PRO A 110 -9.18 25.04 2.19
C PRO A 110 -9.47 25.78 0.87
N GLU A 111 -8.82 26.93 0.66
CA GLU A 111 -8.94 27.73 -0.58
C GLU A 111 -8.12 27.17 -1.76
N ALA A 112 -7.23 26.21 -1.52
CA ALA A 112 -6.37 25.64 -2.55
C ALA A 112 -7.13 24.58 -3.37
N ASN A 113 -8.08 25.06 -4.18
CA ASN A 113 -8.94 24.21 -5.00
C ASN A 113 -8.53 24.30 -6.48
N TRP A 114 -8.67 23.17 -7.16
CA TRP A 114 -8.42 23.05 -8.60
C TRP A 114 -9.75 22.94 -9.36
N HIS A 115 -9.88 23.71 -10.44
CA HIS A 115 -11.06 23.69 -11.29
C HIS A 115 -10.81 22.75 -12.49
N VAL A 116 -11.46 21.61 -12.50
CA VAL A 116 -11.33 20.60 -13.56
C VAL A 116 -12.70 20.30 -14.14
N GLY A 117 -12.92 20.64 -15.42
CA GLY A 117 -14.19 20.37 -16.12
C GLY A 117 -15.42 20.96 -15.44
N GLY A 118 -15.29 22.16 -14.84
CA GLY A 118 -16.39 22.82 -14.12
C GLY A 118 -16.63 22.29 -12.68
N ASN A 119 -15.81 21.37 -12.21
CA ASN A 119 -15.87 20.85 -10.84
C ASN A 119 -14.74 21.45 -10.00
N VAL A 120 -15.02 21.70 -8.72
CA VAL A 120 -14.05 22.18 -7.74
C VAL A 120 -13.50 20.98 -6.97
N ILE A 121 -12.18 20.78 -7.02
CA ILE A 121 -11.51 19.62 -6.41
C ILE A 121 -10.44 20.15 -5.43
N PRO A 122 -10.49 19.76 -4.14
CA PRO A 122 -9.48 20.16 -3.18
C PRO A 122 -8.07 19.71 -3.59
N GLY A 123 -7.07 20.59 -3.41
CA GLY A 123 -5.68 20.29 -3.73
C GLY A 123 -5.13 19.07 -3.00
N GLY A 124 -5.59 18.83 -1.76
CA GLY A 124 -5.24 17.64 -0.98
C GLY A 124 -5.59 16.32 -1.68
N PHE A 125 -6.66 16.28 -2.48
CA PHE A 125 -7.01 15.08 -3.25
C PHE A 125 -5.88 14.63 -4.20
N PHE A 126 -5.22 15.57 -4.87
CA PHE A 126 -4.09 15.24 -5.76
C PHE A 126 -2.86 14.78 -4.99
N ILE A 127 -2.62 15.34 -3.80
CA ILE A 127 -1.56 14.86 -2.90
C ILE A 127 -1.87 13.44 -2.45
N PHE A 128 -3.15 13.13 -2.14
CA PHE A 128 -3.58 11.78 -1.81
C PHE A 128 -3.38 10.79 -2.97
N LEU A 129 -3.70 11.17 -4.20
CA LEU A 129 -3.45 10.35 -5.39
C LEU A 129 -1.96 10.05 -5.55
N LEU A 130 -1.09 11.05 -5.34
CA LEU A 130 0.35 10.86 -5.39
C LEU A 130 0.81 9.90 -4.28
N GLY A 131 0.30 10.06 -3.06
CA GLY A 131 0.56 9.16 -1.94
C GLY A 131 0.14 7.72 -2.27
N SER A 132 -1.06 7.54 -2.84
CA SER A 132 -1.58 6.24 -3.27
C SER A 132 -0.67 5.58 -4.31
N PHE A 133 -0.18 6.33 -5.31
CA PHE A 133 0.79 5.85 -6.28
C PHE A 133 2.11 5.44 -5.61
N VAL A 134 2.65 6.24 -4.70
CA VAL A 134 3.94 5.98 -4.02
C VAL A 134 3.84 4.75 -3.10
N VAL A 135 2.74 4.58 -2.36
CA VAL A 135 2.52 3.37 -1.55
C VAL A 135 2.32 2.14 -2.44
N GLY A 136 1.59 2.27 -3.55
CA GLY A 136 1.46 1.22 -4.57
C GLY A 136 2.80 0.84 -5.20
N ALA A 137 3.67 1.81 -5.48
CA ALA A 137 5.04 1.60 -5.95
C ALA A 137 5.87 0.80 -4.94
N SER A 138 5.77 1.16 -3.66
CA SER A 138 6.40 0.41 -2.57
C SER A 138 5.89 -1.03 -2.52
N ALA A 139 4.57 -1.22 -2.51
CA ALA A 139 3.95 -2.55 -2.51
C ALA A 139 4.43 -3.42 -3.67
N THR A 140 4.55 -2.83 -4.86
CA THR A 140 5.10 -3.49 -6.06
C THR A 140 6.54 -3.91 -5.86
N ILE A 141 7.42 -3.00 -5.39
CA ILE A 141 8.83 -3.28 -5.13
C ILE A 141 8.98 -4.40 -4.09
N LEU A 142 8.18 -4.36 -3.01
CA LEU A 142 8.19 -5.39 -1.99
C LEU A 142 7.76 -6.76 -2.55
N GLN A 143 6.72 -6.83 -3.37
CA GLN A 143 6.27 -8.08 -3.99
C GLN A 143 7.31 -8.66 -4.96
N VAL A 144 8.01 -7.80 -5.72
CA VAL A 144 9.12 -8.23 -6.61
C VAL A 144 10.27 -8.85 -5.80
N VAL A 145 10.46 -8.46 -4.53
CA VAL A 145 11.44 -9.08 -3.61
C VAL A 145 10.88 -10.33 -2.95
N ILE A 146 9.66 -10.25 -2.40
CA ILE A 146 9.06 -11.30 -1.54
C ILE A 146 8.82 -12.58 -2.34
N ASN A 147 8.21 -12.49 -3.52
CA ASN A 147 7.80 -13.67 -4.29
C ASN A 147 9.00 -14.57 -4.68
N PRO A 148 10.07 -14.07 -5.32
CA PRO A 148 11.21 -14.89 -5.64
C PRO A 148 11.99 -15.31 -4.37
N TYR A 149 12.02 -14.52 -3.32
CA TYR A 149 12.67 -14.90 -2.08
C TYR A 149 11.97 -16.08 -1.41
N LEU A 150 10.63 -16.09 -1.33
CA LEU A 150 9.86 -17.20 -0.77
C LEU A 150 10.07 -18.50 -1.54
N THR A 151 10.26 -18.42 -2.85
CA THR A 151 10.54 -19.61 -3.66
C THR A 151 11.98 -20.11 -3.51
N ALA A 152 12.95 -19.19 -3.41
CA ALA A 152 14.39 -19.50 -3.37
C ALA A 152 14.90 -19.85 -1.97
N CYS A 153 14.31 -19.33 -0.88
CA CYS A 153 14.78 -19.60 0.47
C CYS A 153 14.62 -21.08 0.85
N HIS A 154 15.66 -21.66 1.46
CA HIS A 154 15.66 -23.09 1.81
C HIS A 154 15.16 -23.29 3.25
N VAL A 155 13.86 -23.56 3.41
CA VAL A 155 13.26 -23.91 4.71
C VAL A 155 13.05 -25.43 4.76
N LYS A 156 13.69 -26.09 5.74
CA LYS A 156 13.66 -27.55 5.89
C LYS A 156 12.21 -28.05 5.99
N GLY A 157 11.91 -29.10 5.23
CA GLY A 157 10.58 -29.74 5.24
C GLY A 157 9.52 -29.01 4.40
N THR A 158 9.90 -28.00 3.61
CA THR A 158 8.96 -27.26 2.75
C THR A 158 9.43 -27.25 1.29
N GLN A 159 8.48 -27.25 0.38
CA GLN A 159 8.71 -27.03 -1.05
C GLN A 159 8.53 -25.55 -1.42
N ALA A 160 9.12 -25.10 -2.52
CA ALA A 160 9.02 -23.73 -3.02
C ALA A 160 7.55 -23.26 -3.17
N ILE A 161 6.71 -24.13 -3.74
CA ILE A 161 5.27 -23.83 -3.94
C ILE A 161 4.52 -23.68 -2.61
N GLN A 162 4.87 -24.49 -1.59
CA GLN A 162 4.25 -24.40 -0.28
C GLN A 162 4.63 -23.06 0.42
N ARG A 163 5.88 -22.64 0.32
CA ARG A 163 6.33 -21.37 0.89
C ARG A 163 5.65 -20.18 0.23
N LEU A 164 5.50 -20.22 -1.10
CA LEU A 164 4.77 -19.18 -1.83
C LEU A 164 3.28 -19.18 -1.45
N ALA A 165 2.67 -20.36 -1.29
CA ALA A 165 1.28 -20.48 -0.85
C ALA A 165 1.07 -19.94 0.56
N ILE A 166 1.99 -20.21 1.50
CA ILE A 166 1.95 -19.63 2.87
C ILE A 166 2.01 -18.10 2.81
N GLY A 167 2.90 -17.54 1.99
CA GLY A 167 2.97 -16.10 1.78
C GLY A 167 1.68 -15.53 1.19
N GLY A 168 1.14 -16.16 0.16
CA GLY A 168 -0.13 -15.77 -0.46
C GLY A 168 -1.31 -15.85 0.51
N SER A 169 -1.36 -16.87 1.36
CA SER A 169 -2.37 -16.99 2.42
C SER A 169 -2.25 -15.84 3.43
N ALA A 170 -1.03 -15.48 3.85
CA ALA A 170 -0.81 -14.34 4.72
C ALA A 170 -1.28 -13.02 4.07
N ASN A 171 -1.00 -12.83 2.78
CA ASN A 171 -1.51 -11.67 2.03
C ASN A 171 -3.05 -11.65 2.04
N SER A 172 -3.71 -12.78 1.80
CA SER A 172 -5.18 -12.91 1.83
C SER A 172 -5.76 -12.62 3.22
N VAL A 173 -5.09 -13.04 4.29
CA VAL A 173 -5.48 -12.66 5.67
C VAL A 173 -5.39 -11.15 5.85
N GLY A 174 -4.32 -10.51 5.37
CA GLY A 174 -4.16 -9.06 5.39
C GLY A 174 -5.31 -8.34 4.67
N THR A 175 -5.65 -8.77 3.46
CA THR A 175 -6.77 -8.19 2.69
C THR A 175 -8.11 -8.36 3.40
N THR A 176 -8.32 -9.48 4.07
CA THR A 176 -9.57 -9.76 4.80
C THR A 176 -9.69 -8.92 6.07
N LEU A 177 -8.59 -8.70 6.80
CA LEU A 177 -8.61 -7.94 8.05
C LEU A 177 -8.66 -6.42 7.83
N ALA A 178 -8.16 -5.92 6.71
CA ALA A 178 -8.07 -4.49 6.44
C ALA A 178 -9.42 -3.75 6.53
N PRO A 179 -10.54 -4.22 5.95
CA PRO A 179 -11.83 -3.54 6.06
C PRO A 179 -12.28 -3.39 7.52
N TYR A 180 -12.15 -4.44 8.32
CA TYR A 180 -12.55 -4.42 9.73
C TYR A 180 -11.73 -3.41 10.54
N PHE A 181 -10.41 -3.35 10.27
CA PHE A 181 -9.53 -2.38 10.90
C PHE A 181 -9.87 -0.96 10.48
N VAL A 182 -10.02 -0.71 9.18
CA VAL A 182 -10.32 0.63 8.66
C VAL A 182 -11.68 1.10 9.19
N THR A 183 -12.72 0.29 9.11
CA THR A 183 -14.06 0.67 9.59
C THR A 183 -14.12 0.79 11.11
N GLY A 184 -13.56 -0.17 11.85
CA GLY A 184 -13.68 -0.24 13.30
C GLY A 184 -12.72 0.68 14.05
N VAL A 185 -11.49 0.85 13.55
CA VAL A 185 -10.44 1.60 14.25
C VAL A 185 -10.25 2.99 13.65
N VAL A 186 -10.11 3.08 12.32
CA VAL A 186 -9.83 4.37 11.67
C VAL A 186 -11.07 5.26 11.66
N PHE A 187 -12.23 4.68 11.34
CA PHE A 187 -13.50 5.43 11.30
C PHE A 187 -14.37 5.27 12.55
N GLY A 188 -13.87 4.60 13.60
CA GLY A 188 -14.56 4.47 14.89
C GLY A 188 -15.93 3.77 14.79
N GLY A 189 -16.16 2.95 13.75
CA GLY A 189 -17.45 2.31 13.50
C GLY A 189 -18.53 3.24 12.92
N LEU A 190 -18.17 4.47 12.53
CA LEU A 190 -19.10 5.41 11.86
C LEU A 190 -19.57 4.85 10.51
N ALA A 191 -20.83 5.13 10.17
CA ALA A 191 -21.30 4.88 8.81
C ALA A 191 -20.55 5.75 7.82
N MET A 192 -20.30 5.26 6.59
CA MET A 192 -19.54 6.00 5.58
C MET A 192 -20.15 7.37 5.24
N GLU A 193 -21.46 7.53 5.42
CA GLU A 193 -22.20 8.76 5.18
C GLU A 193 -21.96 9.83 6.26
N ASP A 194 -21.52 9.41 7.46
CA ASP A 194 -21.30 10.30 8.62
C ASP A 194 -19.84 10.77 8.75
N ILE A 195 -18.93 10.29 7.88
CA ILE A 195 -17.52 10.61 7.96
C ILE A 195 -17.25 12.01 7.41
N ARG A 196 -16.74 12.88 8.28
CA ARG A 196 -16.35 14.27 7.97
C ARG A 196 -14.84 14.43 8.04
N ILE A 197 -14.32 15.46 7.34
CA ILE A 197 -12.87 15.75 7.28
C ILE A 197 -12.27 15.95 8.68
N ASP A 198 -12.99 16.63 9.58
CA ASP A 198 -12.59 16.87 10.95
C ASP A 198 -12.39 15.59 11.79
N GLN A 199 -13.05 14.50 11.40
CA GLN A 199 -12.93 13.19 12.05
C GLN A 199 -11.77 12.32 11.50
N LEU A 200 -11.22 12.69 10.34
CA LEU A 200 -10.08 11.99 9.74
C LEU A 200 -8.72 12.41 10.36
N MET A 201 -8.73 13.36 11.30
CA MET A 201 -7.53 13.94 11.91
C MET A 201 -7.28 13.55 13.37
N VAL A 202 -8.03 12.59 13.90
CA VAL A 202 -7.86 12.11 15.28
C VAL A 202 -6.79 11.04 15.41
#